data_70d2572dff8a99d6a5a95cd70b94da05
#
_entry.id   70d2572dff8a99d6a5a95cd70b94da05
#
_cell.length_a   1.000
_cell.length_b   1.000
_cell.length_c   1.000
_cell.angle_alpha   90.00
_cell.angle_beta   90.00
_cell.angle_gamma   90.00
#
_symmetry.space_group_name_H-M   'P 1'
#
loop_
_entity.id
_entity.type
_entity.pdbx_description
1 polymer ?
#
loop_
_entity_poly.entity_id
_entity_poly.type
_entity_poly.pdbx_seq_one_letter_code
_entity_poly.pdbx_strand_id
1 'polypeptide(L)'
;MPADGPVAVLANPTAGRGRHRGLLPDLLERLSSAGRPVRLLTAGSADEAEAACRAAVAEGAGALIAVGGDGTVHRAMQAVASTNVPFGPVPAGTGNDFAVETGFPAEPRAAVEVIAAALRQGRSRPVDLARMTGADGTARWYGAVLAAGFDAIVNERANRMRWPRGPRRYDLAILAELARLRPRRYILTLDGERLEVDAVLVAVGNCASYGGGMRICPDADPTDGLLDVVVGGRFDRRTLIRVKPRIYAGTHVTHPLVRTYRARTVTVAAAGITTYADGERSLTLPVTITATPAALHLLR
;
A
#
# COMPACT_ATOMS: atom_id res chain seq x y z
N MET A 1 -11.48 14.43 18.68
CA MET A 1 -11.39 15.75 18.03
C MET A 1 -10.03 15.82 17.39
N PRO A 2 -9.87 16.11 16.08
CA PRO A 2 -8.55 16.36 15.50
C PRO A 2 -7.92 17.54 16.25
N ALA A 3 -6.64 17.42 16.58
CA ALA A 3 -5.91 18.47 17.28
C ALA A 3 -5.91 19.76 16.44
N ASP A 4 -5.98 20.93 17.10
CA ASP A 4 -5.99 22.25 16.44
C ASP A 4 -4.61 22.63 15.81
N GLY A 5 -3.69 21.69 15.75
CA GLY A 5 -2.37 21.85 15.21
C GLY A 5 -2.34 22.12 13.69
N PRO A 6 -1.15 22.47 13.16
CA PRO A 6 -0.97 22.73 11.73
C PRO A 6 -1.22 21.48 10.89
N VAL A 7 -1.60 21.69 9.63
CA VAL A 7 -1.67 20.65 8.62
C VAL A 7 -0.27 20.41 8.05
N ALA A 8 0.33 19.27 8.36
CA ALA A 8 1.61 18.87 7.78
C ALA A 8 1.38 18.26 6.39
N VAL A 9 2.17 18.68 5.40
CA VAL A 9 2.07 18.18 4.01
C VAL A 9 3.39 17.58 3.57
N LEU A 10 3.42 16.29 3.34
CA LEU A 10 4.52 15.61 2.65
C LEU A 10 4.23 15.63 1.15
N ALA A 11 5.09 16.25 0.35
CA ALA A 11 4.97 16.27 -1.09
C ALA A 11 6.20 15.65 -1.76
N ASN A 12 5.95 14.72 -2.70
CA ASN A 12 6.99 14.18 -3.56
C ASN A 12 6.97 14.89 -4.92
N PRO A 13 7.87 15.83 -5.21
CA PRO A 13 7.86 16.61 -6.44
C PRO A 13 8.20 15.77 -7.69
N THR A 14 8.70 14.54 -7.53
CA THR A 14 9.01 13.63 -8.63
C THR A 14 7.90 12.62 -8.90
N ALA A 15 6.86 12.57 -8.08
CA ALA A 15 5.70 11.70 -8.27
C ALA A 15 5.06 11.91 -9.64
N GLY A 16 4.50 10.86 -10.23
CA GLY A 16 3.88 10.90 -11.55
C GLY A 16 4.82 11.41 -12.66
N ARG A 17 6.13 11.24 -12.52
CA ARG A 17 7.20 11.78 -13.41
C ARG A 17 7.23 13.31 -13.43
N GLY A 18 6.89 13.95 -12.32
CA GLY A 18 6.90 15.40 -12.17
C GLY A 18 5.72 16.13 -12.81
N ARG A 19 4.72 15.42 -13.35
CA ARG A 19 3.53 16.03 -13.99
C ARG A 19 2.75 16.95 -13.07
N HIS A 20 2.80 16.70 -11.77
CA HIS A 20 2.04 17.46 -10.77
C HIS A 20 2.86 18.50 -10.01
N ARG A 21 4.14 18.70 -10.39
CA ARG A 21 5.02 19.68 -9.72
C ARG A 21 4.44 21.10 -9.70
N GLY A 22 3.84 21.53 -10.81
CA GLY A 22 3.22 22.85 -10.94
C GLY A 22 1.89 23.01 -10.18
N LEU A 23 1.30 21.92 -9.68
CA LEU A 23 0.04 21.97 -8.93
C LEU A 23 0.25 22.19 -7.43
N LEU A 24 1.46 21.96 -6.91
CA LEU A 24 1.70 22.01 -5.46
C LEU A 24 1.31 23.35 -4.82
N PRO A 25 1.63 24.52 -5.39
CA PRO A 25 1.20 25.80 -4.81
C PRO A 25 -0.32 25.93 -4.70
N ASP A 26 -1.07 25.58 -5.75
CA ASP A 26 -2.53 25.58 -5.78
C ASP A 26 -3.11 24.59 -4.73
N LEU A 27 -2.53 23.40 -4.59
CA LEU A 27 -2.97 22.43 -3.59
C LEU A 27 -2.72 22.94 -2.15
N LEU A 28 -1.59 23.58 -1.88
CA LEU A 28 -1.28 24.17 -0.58
C LEU A 28 -2.23 25.33 -0.24
N GLU A 29 -2.53 26.20 -1.21
CA GLU A 29 -3.49 27.30 -1.04
C GLU A 29 -4.88 26.78 -0.67
N ARG A 30 -5.37 25.74 -1.36
CA ARG A 30 -6.66 25.09 -1.07
C ARG A 30 -6.69 24.47 0.32
N LEU A 31 -5.61 23.82 0.76
CA LEU A 31 -5.51 23.28 2.12
C LEU A 31 -5.49 24.41 3.16
N SER A 32 -4.77 25.52 2.88
CA SER A 32 -4.74 26.69 3.76
C SER A 32 -6.11 27.35 3.91
N SER A 33 -6.94 27.33 2.87
CA SER A 33 -8.31 27.84 2.92
C SER A 33 -9.23 27.08 3.90
N ALA A 34 -8.79 25.92 4.40
CA ALA A 34 -9.48 25.20 5.47
C ALA A 34 -9.36 25.86 6.87
N GLY A 35 -8.68 27.02 6.96
CA GLY A 35 -8.56 27.79 8.19
C GLY A 35 -7.46 27.33 9.15
N ARG A 36 -6.53 26.49 8.67
CA ARG A 36 -5.42 25.95 9.48
C ARG A 36 -4.06 26.27 8.82
N PRO A 37 -3.01 26.58 9.61
CA PRO A 37 -1.67 26.75 9.07
C PRO A 37 -1.21 25.48 8.34
N VAL A 38 -0.62 25.64 7.15
CA VAL A 38 -0.05 24.53 6.37
C VAL A 38 1.46 24.57 6.46
N ARG A 39 2.07 23.43 6.84
CA ARG A 39 3.52 23.24 6.92
C ARG A 39 3.95 22.19 5.89
N LEU A 40 4.71 22.62 4.89
CA LEU A 40 5.32 21.70 3.92
C LEU A 40 6.53 21.01 4.55
N LEU A 41 6.54 19.69 4.49
CA LEU A 41 7.66 18.85 4.92
C LEU A 41 8.64 18.65 3.76
N THR A 42 9.91 18.89 4.00
CA THR A 42 10.98 18.68 3.01
C THR A 42 11.77 17.43 3.34
N ALA A 43 12.10 16.63 2.32
CA ALA A 43 12.89 15.42 2.46
C ALA A 43 13.69 15.17 1.17
N GLY A 44 14.94 14.76 1.31
CA GLY A 44 15.82 14.37 0.21
C GLY A 44 15.81 12.87 -0.07
N SER A 45 15.24 12.08 0.85
CA SER A 45 15.13 10.62 0.73
C SER A 45 13.81 10.10 1.29
N ALA A 46 13.50 8.83 1.03
CA ALA A 46 12.30 8.17 1.55
C ALA A 46 12.33 8.04 3.09
N ASP A 47 13.50 7.77 3.66
CA ASP A 47 13.65 7.62 5.12
C ASP A 47 13.57 8.98 5.82
N GLU A 48 14.12 10.03 5.23
CA GLU A 48 13.93 11.41 5.71
C GLU A 48 12.45 11.84 5.64
N ALA A 49 11.73 11.43 4.59
CA ALA A 49 10.31 11.71 4.46
C ALA A 49 9.50 11.06 5.59
N GLU A 50 9.77 9.80 5.91
CA GLU A 50 9.12 9.11 7.04
C GLU A 50 9.49 9.79 8.37
N ALA A 51 10.76 10.12 8.58
CA ALA A 51 11.23 10.82 9.79
C ALA A 51 10.58 12.19 9.96
N ALA A 52 10.46 12.97 8.88
CA ALA A 52 9.80 14.28 8.90
C ALA A 52 8.30 14.16 9.24
N CYS A 53 7.61 13.15 8.73
CA CYS A 53 6.22 12.88 9.09
C CYS A 53 6.09 12.53 10.58
N ARG A 54 6.96 11.64 11.11
CA ARG A 54 6.96 11.27 12.54
C ARG A 54 7.23 12.47 13.43
N ALA A 55 8.19 13.32 13.06
CA ALA A 55 8.49 14.56 13.79
C ALA A 55 7.28 15.49 13.80
N ALA A 56 6.63 15.73 12.64
CA ALA A 56 5.44 16.58 12.57
C ALA A 56 4.30 16.05 13.45
N VAL A 57 4.06 14.74 13.47
CA VAL A 57 3.06 14.11 14.36
C VAL A 57 3.42 14.30 15.83
N ALA A 58 4.68 14.08 16.21
CA ALA A 58 5.16 14.27 17.58
C ALA A 58 5.10 15.74 18.05
N GLU A 59 5.27 16.68 17.13
CA GLU A 59 5.14 18.14 17.35
C GLU A 59 3.69 18.62 17.39
N GLY A 60 2.71 17.72 17.27
CA GLY A 60 1.30 18.05 17.41
C GLY A 60 0.61 18.47 16.10
N ALA A 61 1.03 17.94 14.95
CA ALA A 61 0.30 18.14 13.70
C ALA A 61 -1.17 17.74 13.86
N GLY A 62 -2.07 18.63 13.48
CA GLY A 62 -3.51 18.39 13.53
C GLY A 62 -4.04 17.53 12.37
N ALA A 63 -3.22 17.36 11.32
CA ALA A 63 -3.46 16.45 10.21
C ALA A 63 -2.16 16.21 9.44
N LEU A 64 -2.04 15.06 8.74
CA LEU A 64 -0.96 14.76 7.82
C LEU A 64 -1.52 14.48 6.42
N ILE A 65 -1.01 15.22 5.41
CA ILE A 65 -1.42 15.07 4.02
C ILE A 65 -0.23 14.53 3.21
N ALA A 66 -0.44 13.50 2.41
CA ALA A 66 0.57 12.94 1.52
C ALA A 66 0.23 13.22 0.05
N VAL A 67 0.99 14.10 -0.59
CA VAL A 67 0.84 14.43 -2.02
C VAL A 67 1.86 13.63 -2.83
N GLY A 68 1.42 12.55 -3.45
CA GLY A 68 2.33 11.66 -4.17
C GLY A 68 1.68 10.38 -4.67
N GLY A 69 2.50 9.39 -4.99
CA GLY A 69 2.07 8.04 -5.30
C GLY A 69 2.05 7.13 -4.07
N ASP A 70 1.82 5.83 -4.31
CA ASP A 70 1.69 4.81 -3.25
C ASP A 70 2.87 4.81 -2.27
N GLY A 71 4.11 4.95 -2.74
CA GLY A 71 5.28 5.03 -1.88
C GLY A 71 5.27 6.25 -0.94
N THR A 72 4.80 7.42 -1.40
CA THR A 72 4.67 8.62 -0.56
C THR A 72 3.58 8.41 0.50
N VAL A 73 2.45 7.84 0.11
CA VAL A 73 1.33 7.49 1.01
C VAL A 73 1.79 6.46 2.03
N HIS A 74 2.48 5.41 1.59
CA HIS A 74 3.01 4.36 2.46
C HIS A 74 3.96 4.91 3.54
N ARG A 75 4.90 5.81 3.17
CA ARG A 75 5.83 6.45 4.13
C ARG A 75 5.12 7.35 5.13
N ALA A 76 4.20 8.17 4.68
CA ALA A 76 3.42 9.04 5.56
C ALA A 76 2.53 8.22 6.53
N MET A 77 1.94 7.14 6.04
CA MET A 77 1.11 6.23 6.83
C MET A 77 1.86 5.65 8.03
N GLN A 78 3.17 5.35 7.91
CA GLN A 78 3.97 4.85 9.04
C GLN A 78 3.99 5.81 10.24
N ALA A 79 3.75 7.10 10.02
CA ALA A 79 3.77 8.12 11.08
C ALA A 79 2.41 8.28 11.78
N VAL A 80 1.31 8.04 11.08
CA VAL A 80 -0.04 8.29 11.60
C VAL A 80 -0.81 7.03 11.97
N ALA A 81 -0.34 5.86 11.57
CA ALA A 81 -0.97 4.59 11.91
C ALA A 81 -1.11 4.42 13.44
N SER A 82 -2.30 4.05 13.89
CA SER A 82 -2.68 3.92 15.31
C SER A 82 -2.51 5.21 16.13
N THR A 83 -2.61 6.37 15.47
CA THR A 83 -2.70 7.69 16.14
C THR A 83 -4.06 8.32 15.84
N ASN A 84 -4.38 9.41 16.58
CA ASN A 84 -5.58 10.20 16.32
C ASN A 84 -5.38 11.30 15.27
N VAL A 85 -4.20 11.37 14.62
CA VAL A 85 -3.89 12.38 13.60
C VAL A 85 -4.56 11.98 12.29
N PRO A 86 -5.52 12.78 11.77
CA PRO A 86 -6.18 12.47 10.51
C PRO A 86 -5.22 12.51 9.32
N PHE A 87 -5.49 11.66 8.34
CA PHE A 87 -4.66 11.46 7.17
C PHE A 87 -5.41 11.76 5.87
N GLY A 88 -4.76 12.44 4.93
CA GLY A 88 -5.29 12.73 3.61
C GLY A 88 -4.34 12.31 2.49
N PRO A 89 -4.59 11.23 1.74
CA PRO A 89 -3.82 10.89 0.55
C PRO A 89 -4.30 11.70 -0.65
N VAL A 90 -3.37 12.40 -1.31
CA VAL A 90 -3.60 13.12 -2.57
C VAL A 90 -2.91 12.36 -3.70
N PRO A 91 -3.66 11.69 -4.59
CA PRO A 91 -3.13 10.82 -5.62
C PRO A 91 -2.42 11.62 -6.72
N ALA A 92 -1.09 11.58 -6.73
CA ALA A 92 -0.25 12.24 -7.73
C ALA A 92 0.77 11.28 -8.38
N GLY A 93 0.65 9.98 -8.13
CA GLY A 93 1.48 8.91 -8.69
C GLY A 93 0.88 8.29 -9.95
N THR A 94 1.36 7.09 -10.28
CA THR A 94 0.87 6.28 -11.41
C THR A 94 -0.09 5.17 -11.00
N GLY A 95 0.00 4.65 -9.79
CA GLY A 95 -0.91 3.65 -9.20
C GLY A 95 -2.00 4.33 -8.38
N ASN A 96 -1.64 4.82 -7.20
CA ASN A 96 -2.52 5.45 -6.21
C ASN A 96 -3.60 4.49 -5.65
N ASP A 97 -3.24 3.21 -5.56
CA ASP A 97 -4.18 2.13 -5.26
C ASP A 97 -4.91 2.38 -3.92
N PHE A 98 -4.18 2.67 -2.83
CA PHE A 98 -4.79 2.92 -1.52
C PHE A 98 -5.75 4.12 -1.52
N ALA A 99 -5.37 5.23 -2.17
CA ALA A 99 -6.24 6.41 -2.22
C ALA A 99 -7.54 6.13 -2.98
N VAL A 100 -7.45 5.44 -4.12
CA VAL A 100 -8.61 5.07 -4.95
C VAL A 100 -9.50 4.07 -4.22
N GLU A 101 -8.94 3.01 -3.63
CA GLU A 101 -9.68 1.97 -2.91
C GLU A 101 -10.40 2.54 -1.66
N THR A 102 -9.82 3.53 -1.02
CA THR A 102 -10.47 4.24 0.09
C THR A 102 -11.41 5.37 -0.36
N GLY A 103 -11.62 5.50 -1.68
CA GLY A 103 -12.64 6.32 -2.32
C GLY A 103 -12.26 7.78 -2.51
N PHE A 104 -10.97 8.12 -2.53
CA PHE A 104 -10.53 9.45 -2.95
C PHE A 104 -10.61 9.59 -4.47
N PRO A 105 -10.95 10.78 -4.98
CA PRO A 105 -10.88 11.06 -6.41
C PRO A 105 -9.46 10.86 -6.94
N ALA A 106 -9.33 10.25 -8.13
CA ALA A 106 -8.02 10.04 -8.77
C ALA A 106 -7.35 11.35 -9.24
N GLU A 107 -8.11 12.43 -9.38
CA GLU A 107 -7.62 13.76 -9.74
C GLU A 107 -7.16 14.50 -8.47
N PRO A 108 -5.89 14.99 -8.41
CA PRO A 108 -5.31 15.58 -7.22
C PRO A 108 -6.10 16.78 -6.63
N ARG A 109 -6.60 17.69 -7.48
CA ARG A 109 -7.38 18.84 -7.04
C ARG A 109 -8.69 18.41 -6.39
N ALA A 110 -9.40 17.47 -7.00
CA ALA A 110 -10.64 16.95 -6.45
C ALA A 110 -10.40 16.25 -5.09
N ALA A 111 -9.30 15.50 -4.96
CA ALA A 111 -8.92 14.89 -3.69
C ALA A 111 -8.64 15.93 -2.61
N VAL A 112 -7.93 17.02 -2.93
CA VAL A 112 -7.67 18.13 -1.99
C VAL A 112 -8.96 18.83 -1.57
N GLU A 113 -9.94 19.01 -2.46
CA GLU A 113 -11.23 19.60 -2.08
C GLU A 113 -11.98 18.71 -1.05
N VAL A 114 -11.96 17.39 -1.24
CA VAL A 114 -12.53 16.45 -0.27
C VAL A 114 -11.83 16.59 1.09
N ILE A 115 -10.49 16.63 1.10
CA ILE A 115 -9.67 16.76 2.30
C ILE A 115 -9.93 18.11 2.99
N ALA A 116 -9.93 19.21 2.23
CA ALA A 116 -10.17 20.55 2.79
C ALA A 116 -11.59 20.68 3.37
N ALA A 117 -12.59 20.09 2.73
CA ALA A 117 -13.94 20.03 3.27
C ALA A 117 -14.02 19.24 4.58
N ALA A 118 -13.34 18.09 4.65
CA ALA A 118 -13.28 17.27 5.86
C ALA A 118 -12.54 18.00 7.00
N LEU A 119 -11.46 18.73 6.71
CA LEU A 119 -10.73 19.57 7.68
C LEU A 119 -11.62 20.67 8.26
N ARG A 120 -12.36 21.40 7.41
CA ARG A 120 -13.29 22.46 7.86
C ARG A 120 -14.40 21.91 8.74
N GLN A 121 -14.86 20.70 8.47
CA GLN A 121 -15.96 20.05 9.21
C GLN A 121 -15.48 19.27 10.44
N GLY A 122 -14.16 19.16 10.66
CA GLY A 122 -13.60 18.32 11.72
C GLY A 122 -13.94 16.84 11.55
N ARG A 123 -14.14 16.37 10.32
CA ARG A 123 -14.63 15.04 10.00
C ARG A 123 -13.50 14.11 9.54
N SER A 124 -13.50 12.90 10.05
CA SER A 124 -12.65 11.82 9.54
C SER A 124 -13.40 10.49 9.57
N ARG A 125 -13.01 9.59 8.67
CA ARG A 125 -13.55 8.22 8.59
C ARG A 125 -12.47 7.23 9.02
N PRO A 126 -12.74 6.35 10.01
CA PRO A 126 -11.81 5.30 10.37
C PRO A 126 -11.73 4.25 9.25
N VAL A 127 -10.52 3.75 9.02
CA VAL A 127 -10.23 2.59 8.17
C VAL A 127 -9.18 1.71 8.84
N ASP A 128 -9.21 0.45 8.50
CA ASP A 128 -8.29 -0.54 9.02
C ASP A 128 -6.95 -0.44 8.29
N LEU A 129 -5.90 -0.83 8.97
CA LEU A 129 -4.59 -1.08 8.38
C LEU A 129 -4.10 -2.47 8.74
N ALA A 130 -3.24 -3.00 7.91
CA ALA A 130 -2.52 -4.21 8.21
C ALA A 130 -1.18 -3.89 8.88
N ARG A 131 -0.93 -4.47 10.05
CA ARG A 131 0.35 -4.38 10.76
C ARG A 131 1.13 -5.66 10.51
N MET A 132 2.25 -5.55 9.82
CA MET A 132 3.16 -6.65 9.57
C MET A 132 4.31 -6.61 10.56
N THR A 133 4.66 -7.77 11.15
CA THR A 133 5.77 -7.93 12.10
C THR A 133 6.68 -9.06 11.62
N GLY A 134 7.97 -8.77 11.54
CA GLY A 134 9.02 -9.74 11.22
C GLY A 134 9.45 -10.57 12.43
N ALA A 135 10.25 -11.61 12.18
CA ALA A 135 10.78 -12.47 13.23
C ALA A 135 11.71 -11.74 14.23
N ASP A 136 12.29 -10.63 13.82
CA ASP A 136 13.14 -9.75 14.65
C ASP A 136 12.34 -8.72 15.46
N GLY A 137 11.01 -8.75 15.39
CA GLY A 137 10.13 -7.78 16.03
C GLY A 137 9.96 -6.47 15.28
N THR A 138 10.66 -6.27 14.15
CA THR A 138 10.47 -5.10 13.30
C THR A 138 9.03 -5.07 12.78
N ALA A 139 8.34 -3.94 12.94
CA ALA A 139 6.97 -3.78 12.49
C ALA A 139 6.85 -2.69 11.41
N ARG A 140 5.93 -2.93 10.46
CA ARG A 140 5.56 -2.00 9.39
C ARG A 140 4.05 -2.05 9.15
N TRP A 141 3.51 -0.91 8.72
CA TRP A 141 2.11 -0.80 8.33
C TRP A 141 1.97 -0.83 6.82
N TYR A 142 0.85 -1.35 6.33
CA TYR A 142 0.44 -1.18 4.95
C TYR A 142 -1.09 -1.04 4.86
N GLY A 143 -1.53 -0.33 3.82
CA GLY A 143 -2.93 -0.01 3.62
C GLY A 143 -3.61 -0.87 2.56
N ALA A 144 -2.89 -1.28 1.53
CA ALA A 144 -3.47 -1.98 0.40
C ALA A 144 -3.17 -3.48 0.43
N VAL A 145 -2.08 -3.94 -0.16
CA VAL A 145 -1.79 -5.38 -0.33
C VAL A 145 -0.31 -5.67 -0.07
N LEU A 146 -0.07 -6.76 0.65
CA LEU A 146 1.24 -7.39 0.76
C LEU A 146 1.35 -8.52 -0.27
N ALA A 147 2.42 -8.48 -1.05
CA ALA A 147 2.83 -9.49 -2.00
C ALA A 147 3.96 -10.36 -1.43
N ALA A 148 3.80 -11.69 -1.48
CA ALA A 148 4.78 -12.66 -1.02
C ALA A 148 4.88 -13.84 -2.01
N GLY A 149 5.23 -13.56 -3.27
CA GLY A 149 5.25 -14.58 -4.32
C GLY A 149 5.96 -14.11 -5.58
N PHE A 150 5.47 -14.53 -6.72
CA PHE A 150 6.05 -14.23 -8.03
C PHE A 150 6.23 -12.73 -8.27
N ASP A 151 5.23 -11.93 -7.93
CA ASP A 151 5.24 -10.47 -8.03
C ASP A 151 6.30 -9.82 -7.14
N ALA A 152 6.44 -10.27 -5.90
CA ALA A 152 7.50 -9.81 -5.00
C ALA A 152 8.90 -10.15 -5.57
N ILE A 153 9.08 -11.35 -6.12
CA ILE A 153 10.33 -11.79 -6.73
C ILE A 153 10.65 -10.98 -7.99
N VAL A 154 9.64 -10.66 -8.80
CA VAL A 154 9.77 -9.79 -9.98
C VAL A 154 10.21 -8.38 -9.57
N ASN A 155 9.57 -7.81 -8.55
CA ASN A 155 9.93 -6.49 -8.03
C ASN A 155 11.37 -6.47 -7.47
N GLU A 156 11.75 -7.48 -6.70
CA GLU A 156 13.11 -7.60 -6.16
C GLU A 156 14.15 -7.71 -7.29
N ARG A 157 13.86 -8.48 -8.34
CA ARG A 157 14.72 -8.54 -9.53
C ARG A 157 14.80 -7.19 -10.22
N ALA A 158 13.65 -6.58 -10.51
CA ALA A 158 13.60 -5.29 -11.19
C ALA A 158 14.38 -4.22 -10.43
N ASN A 159 14.31 -4.19 -9.09
CA ASN A 159 15.03 -3.24 -8.26
C ASN A 159 16.56 -3.47 -8.26
N ARG A 160 17.03 -4.71 -8.44
CA ARG A 160 18.45 -5.04 -8.55
C ARG A 160 19.04 -4.77 -9.95
N MET A 161 18.19 -4.67 -10.98
CA MET A 161 18.64 -4.45 -12.35
C MET A 161 19.10 -3.00 -12.55
N ARG A 162 20.33 -2.80 -13.04
CA ARG A 162 20.88 -1.50 -13.40
C ARG A 162 20.46 -1.04 -14.80
N TRP A 163 20.14 -1.98 -15.68
CA TRP A 163 19.73 -1.76 -17.06
C TRP A 163 18.74 -2.85 -17.51
N PRO A 164 17.72 -2.53 -18.34
CA PRO A 164 17.32 -1.20 -18.81
C PRO A 164 16.68 -0.35 -17.71
N ARG A 165 16.56 0.98 -17.94
CA ARG A 165 15.87 1.88 -17.04
C ARG A 165 14.38 1.98 -17.40
N GLY A 166 13.55 2.35 -16.43
CA GLY A 166 12.10 2.58 -16.62
C GLY A 166 11.28 1.28 -16.76
N PRO A 167 10.09 1.34 -17.41
CA PRO A 167 9.13 0.23 -17.44
C PRO A 167 9.70 -1.07 -18.03
N ARG A 168 10.55 -0.97 -19.06
CA ARG A 168 11.19 -2.14 -19.70
C ARG A 168 11.97 -3.03 -18.73
N ARG A 169 12.44 -2.47 -17.61
CA ARG A 169 13.10 -3.23 -16.54
C ARG A 169 12.14 -4.25 -15.92
N TYR A 170 10.89 -3.86 -15.69
CA TYR A 170 9.87 -4.75 -15.14
C TYR A 170 9.47 -5.83 -16.15
N ASP A 171 9.33 -5.48 -17.43
CA ASP A 171 9.00 -6.46 -18.47
C ASP A 171 10.07 -7.55 -18.56
N LEU A 172 11.34 -7.17 -18.54
CA LEU A 172 12.45 -8.13 -18.53
C LEU A 172 12.51 -8.95 -17.24
N ALA A 173 12.24 -8.34 -16.08
CA ALA A 173 12.18 -9.05 -14.82
C ALA A 173 11.05 -10.09 -14.83
N ILE A 174 9.86 -9.73 -15.34
CA ILE A 174 8.73 -10.65 -15.51
C ILE A 174 9.11 -11.82 -16.41
N LEU A 175 9.70 -11.56 -17.57
CA LEU A 175 10.12 -12.62 -18.50
C LEU A 175 11.17 -13.55 -17.89
N ALA A 176 12.15 -12.99 -17.18
CA ALA A 176 13.20 -13.76 -16.53
C ALA A 176 12.66 -14.65 -15.40
N GLU A 177 11.74 -14.11 -14.58
CA GLU A 177 11.11 -14.89 -13.48
C GLU A 177 10.07 -15.88 -14.01
N LEU A 178 9.36 -15.54 -15.07
CA LEU A 178 8.44 -16.47 -15.75
C LEU A 178 9.22 -17.67 -16.33
N ALA A 179 10.43 -17.44 -16.88
CA ALA A 179 11.29 -18.53 -17.33
C ALA A 179 11.74 -19.46 -16.21
N ARG A 180 11.80 -18.97 -14.98
CA ARG A 180 12.20 -19.72 -13.77
C ARG A 180 11.02 -20.04 -12.85
N LEU A 181 9.80 -19.82 -13.32
CA LEU A 181 8.59 -20.04 -12.53
C LEU A 181 8.54 -21.47 -11.99
N ARG A 182 8.45 -21.56 -10.68
CA ARG A 182 8.20 -22.80 -9.95
C ARG A 182 7.44 -22.51 -8.65
N PRO A 183 6.52 -23.35 -8.26
CA PRO A 183 5.88 -23.25 -6.97
C PRO A 183 6.91 -23.33 -5.84
N ARG A 184 6.65 -22.59 -4.78
CA ARG A 184 7.42 -22.65 -3.54
C ARG A 184 6.53 -23.16 -2.43
N ARG A 185 7.12 -23.82 -1.44
CA ARG A 185 6.38 -24.27 -0.25
C ARG A 185 6.21 -23.10 0.70
N TYR A 186 4.95 -22.83 1.04
CA TYR A 186 4.55 -21.86 2.06
C TYR A 186 3.92 -22.59 3.23
N ILE A 187 4.14 -22.05 4.42
CA ILE A 187 3.39 -22.36 5.62
C ILE A 187 2.60 -21.10 5.95
N LEU A 188 1.29 -21.20 5.90
CA LEU A 188 0.35 -20.16 6.29
C LEU A 188 -0.25 -20.54 7.63
N THR A 189 -0.40 -19.58 8.54
CA THR A 189 -1.21 -19.74 9.74
C THR A 189 -2.28 -18.67 9.74
N LEU A 190 -3.53 -19.06 9.72
CA LEU A 190 -4.72 -18.22 9.60
C LEU A 190 -5.53 -18.32 10.88
N ASP A 191 -5.52 -17.30 11.74
CA ASP A 191 -6.17 -17.31 13.06
C ASP A 191 -5.86 -18.57 13.90
N GLY A 192 -4.60 -19.06 13.80
CA GLY A 192 -4.13 -20.25 14.48
C GLY A 192 -4.20 -21.54 13.66
N GLU A 193 -4.96 -21.60 12.60
CA GLU A 193 -5.02 -22.77 11.72
C GLU A 193 -3.84 -22.82 10.76
N ARG A 194 -3.05 -23.90 10.82
CA ARG A 194 -1.87 -24.10 9.96
C ARG A 194 -2.23 -24.78 8.65
N LEU A 195 -1.75 -24.20 7.56
CA LEU A 195 -1.93 -24.69 6.20
C LEU A 195 -0.58 -24.75 5.48
N GLU A 196 -0.25 -25.88 4.86
CA GLU A 196 0.93 -26.00 4.00
C GLU A 196 0.49 -26.05 2.54
N VAL A 197 1.06 -25.16 1.72
CA VAL A 197 0.69 -25.03 0.30
C VAL A 197 1.92 -24.84 -0.57
N ASP A 198 1.88 -25.45 -1.76
CA ASP A 198 2.81 -25.09 -2.84
C ASP A 198 2.13 -24.01 -3.71
N ALA A 199 2.71 -22.85 -3.74
CA ALA A 199 2.13 -21.69 -4.43
C ALA A 199 3.19 -20.92 -5.23
N VAL A 200 2.78 -20.25 -6.27
CA VAL A 200 3.58 -19.27 -7.01
C VAL A 200 3.30 -17.85 -6.54
N LEU A 201 2.12 -17.63 -5.93
CA LEU A 201 1.67 -16.33 -5.49
C LEU A 201 0.96 -16.48 -4.14
N VAL A 202 1.32 -15.62 -3.20
CA VAL A 202 0.57 -15.38 -1.95
C VAL A 202 0.42 -13.87 -1.81
N ALA A 203 -0.82 -13.40 -1.70
CA ALA A 203 -1.14 -12.01 -1.43
C ALA A 203 -1.99 -11.92 -0.17
N VAL A 204 -1.77 -10.88 0.64
CA VAL A 204 -2.56 -10.58 1.84
C VAL A 204 -3.05 -9.15 1.72
N GLY A 205 -4.34 -8.98 1.42
CA GLY A 205 -4.99 -7.70 1.16
C GLY A 205 -5.75 -7.17 2.37
N ASN A 206 -5.60 -5.88 2.60
CA ASN A 206 -6.50 -5.05 3.40
C ASN A 206 -7.43 -4.25 2.46
N CYS A 207 -6.97 -3.96 1.23
CA CYS A 207 -7.78 -3.45 0.11
C CYS A 207 -7.73 -4.43 -1.06
N ALA A 208 -8.62 -4.20 -2.04
CA ALA A 208 -8.78 -5.11 -3.18
C ALA A 208 -7.60 -5.07 -4.17
N SER A 209 -6.98 -3.91 -4.35
CA SER A 209 -6.05 -3.65 -5.46
C SER A 209 -4.66 -3.22 -5.01
N TYR A 210 -3.67 -3.50 -5.88
CA TYR A 210 -2.31 -2.97 -5.81
C TYR A 210 -1.70 -2.89 -7.22
N GLY A 211 -0.54 -2.22 -7.34
CA GLY A 211 0.25 -2.20 -8.58
C GLY A 211 -0.46 -1.57 -9.77
N GLY A 212 -1.29 -0.54 -9.53
CA GLY A 212 -2.02 0.18 -10.57
C GLY A 212 -3.32 -0.49 -10.98
N GLY A 213 -4.11 -0.95 -10.01
CA GLY A 213 -5.47 -1.47 -10.21
C GLY A 213 -5.55 -2.98 -10.45
N MET A 214 -4.51 -3.75 -10.12
CA MET A 214 -4.62 -5.22 -10.09
C MET A 214 -5.44 -5.66 -8.88
N ARG A 215 -6.67 -6.09 -9.09
CA ARG A 215 -7.60 -6.54 -8.04
C ARG A 215 -7.25 -7.95 -7.57
N ILE A 216 -6.13 -8.08 -6.85
CA ILE A 216 -5.61 -9.39 -6.41
C ILE A 216 -6.44 -9.98 -5.26
N CYS A 217 -7.01 -9.15 -4.39
CA CYS A 217 -7.92 -9.53 -3.31
C CYS A 217 -9.29 -8.86 -3.53
N PRO A 218 -10.09 -9.28 -4.55
CA PRO A 218 -11.22 -8.51 -5.06
C PRO A 218 -12.32 -8.24 -4.03
N ASP A 219 -12.40 -9.04 -2.97
CA ASP A 219 -13.42 -8.97 -1.93
C ASP A 219 -12.93 -8.26 -0.64
N ALA A 220 -11.68 -7.78 -0.62
CA ALA A 220 -11.11 -7.12 0.55
C ALA A 220 -11.78 -5.77 0.83
N ASP A 221 -12.15 -5.56 2.09
CA ASP A 221 -12.79 -4.33 2.60
C ASP A 221 -11.97 -3.76 3.77
N PRO A 222 -11.38 -2.56 3.65
CA PRO A 222 -10.57 -1.96 4.70
C PRO A 222 -11.40 -1.43 5.89
N THR A 223 -12.59 -1.98 6.15
CA THR A 223 -13.46 -1.55 7.25
C THR A 223 -14.07 -2.72 8.03
N ASP A 224 -13.73 -3.97 7.68
CA ASP A 224 -14.38 -5.16 8.25
C ASP A 224 -13.53 -5.91 9.30
N GLY A 225 -12.32 -5.42 9.57
CA GLY A 225 -11.40 -6.00 10.56
C GLY A 225 -10.76 -7.31 10.11
N LEU A 226 -10.76 -7.63 8.81
CA LEU A 226 -10.21 -8.85 8.26
C LEU A 226 -9.15 -8.57 7.18
N LEU A 227 -8.36 -9.59 6.89
CA LEU A 227 -7.43 -9.65 5.78
C LEU A 227 -7.89 -10.71 4.80
N ASP A 228 -7.87 -10.39 3.52
CA ASP A 228 -8.15 -11.33 2.44
C ASP A 228 -6.84 -11.95 1.94
N VAL A 229 -6.77 -13.28 2.00
CA VAL A 229 -5.57 -14.03 1.59
C VAL A 229 -5.86 -14.75 0.28
N VAL A 230 -5.09 -14.44 -0.76
CA VAL A 230 -5.20 -15.08 -2.07
C VAL A 230 -3.95 -15.90 -2.33
N VAL A 231 -4.17 -17.19 -2.58
CA VAL A 231 -3.12 -18.18 -2.86
C VAL A 231 -3.26 -18.69 -4.28
N GLY A 232 -2.33 -18.30 -5.16
CA GLY A 232 -2.20 -18.88 -6.49
C GLY A 232 -1.31 -20.12 -6.42
N GLY A 233 -1.91 -21.30 -6.55
CA GLY A 233 -1.28 -22.60 -6.37
C GLY A 233 -0.19 -22.93 -7.40
N ARG A 234 -0.09 -24.20 -7.81
CA ARG A 234 0.92 -24.68 -8.75
C ARG A 234 0.62 -24.24 -10.20
N PHE A 235 0.72 -22.95 -10.47
CA PHE A 235 0.61 -22.46 -11.84
C PHE A 235 1.84 -22.84 -12.66
N ASP A 236 1.59 -23.34 -13.88
CA ASP A 236 2.58 -23.33 -14.93
C ASP A 236 2.64 -21.93 -15.61
N ARG A 237 3.60 -21.72 -16.50
CA ARG A 237 3.79 -20.44 -17.20
C ARG A 237 2.56 -20.05 -18.01
N ARG A 238 1.91 -21.02 -18.68
CA ARG A 238 0.73 -20.77 -19.52
C ARG A 238 -0.48 -20.36 -18.67
N THR A 239 -0.66 -21.00 -17.54
CA THR A 239 -1.72 -20.66 -16.57
C THR A 239 -1.51 -19.27 -16.01
N LEU A 240 -0.28 -18.91 -15.59
CA LEU A 240 0.01 -17.58 -15.06
C LEU A 240 -0.27 -16.47 -16.08
N ILE A 241 0.12 -16.67 -17.36
CA ILE A 241 -0.16 -15.71 -18.45
C ILE A 241 -1.68 -15.57 -18.67
N ARG A 242 -2.44 -16.66 -18.62
CA ARG A 242 -3.90 -16.62 -18.81
C ARG A 242 -4.65 -16.01 -17.62
N VAL A 243 -4.13 -16.20 -16.41
CA VAL A 243 -4.73 -15.65 -15.19
C VAL A 243 -4.45 -14.15 -15.03
N LYS A 244 -3.31 -13.64 -15.53
CA LYS A 244 -2.93 -12.23 -15.40
C LYS A 244 -4.03 -11.22 -15.79
N PRO A 245 -4.70 -11.30 -16.96
CA PRO A 245 -5.80 -10.38 -17.29
C PRO A 245 -6.99 -10.49 -16.34
N ARG A 246 -7.23 -11.69 -15.81
CA ARG A 246 -8.32 -11.93 -14.86
C ARG A 246 -8.06 -11.30 -13.50
N ILE A 247 -6.79 -11.05 -13.13
CA ILE A 247 -6.44 -10.33 -11.90
C ILE A 247 -6.96 -8.89 -11.97
N TYR A 248 -6.81 -8.21 -13.12
CA TYR A 248 -7.34 -6.85 -13.28
C TYR A 248 -8.89 -6.81 -13.17
N ALA A 249 -9.56 -7.84 -13.65
CA ALA A 249 -11.02 -7.97 -13.53
C ALA A 249 -11.48 -8.52 -12.15
N GLY A 250 -10.56 -8.98 -11.29
CA GLY A 250 -10.88 -9.64 -10.02
C GLY A 250 -11.46 -11.05 -10.18
N THR A 251 -11.51 -11.60 -11.41
CA THR A 251 -12.14 -12.90 -11.71
C THR A 251 -11.21 -14.11 -11.60
N HIS A 252 -9.95 -13.89 -11.29
CA HIS A 252 -8.95 -14.95 -11.11
C HIS A 252 -9.27 -15.85 -9.91
N VAL A 253 -9.98 -15.36 -8.91
CA VAL A 253 -10.39 -16.12 -7.72
C VAL A 253 -11.32 -17.27 -8.03
N THR A 254 -11.98 -17.30 -9.20
CA THR A 254 -12.80 -18.43 -9.65
C THR A 254 -11.98 -19.52 -10.36
N HIS A 255 -10.65 -19.36 -10.49
CA HIS A 255 -9.79 -20.38 -11.11
C HIS A 255 -9.54 -21.53 -10.13
N PRO A 256 -9.62 -22.82 -10.54
CA PRO A 256 -9.50 -23.97 -9.64
C PRO A 256 -8.20 -24.07 -8.84
N LEU A 257 -7.11 -23.44 -9.32
CA LEU A 257 -5.82 -23.38 -8.64
C LEU A 257 -5.67 -22.15 -7.76
N VAL A 258 -6.67 -21.29 -7.64
CA VAL A 258 -6.68 -20.15 -6.72
C VAL A 258 -7.54 -20.49 -5.51
N ARG A 259 -7.04 -20.22 -4.33
CA ARG A 259 -7.78 -20.35 -3.08
C ARG A 259 -7.79 -19.00 -2.38
N THR A 260 -8.93 -18.69 -1.77
CA THR A 260 -9.11 -17.47 -0.98
C THR A 260 -9.43 -17.84 0.46
N TYR A 261 -8.94 -17.04 1.39
CA TYR A 261 -9.22 -17.17 2.81
C TYR A 261 -9.41 -15.79 3.41
N ARG A 262 -10.03 -15.72 4.57
CA ARG A 262 -10.15 -14.49 5.37
C ARG A 262 -9.72 -14.78 6.80
N ALA A 263 -8.95 -13.89 7.39
CA ALA A 263 -8.47 -14.04 8.76
C ALA A 263 -8.13 -12.67 9.38
N ARG A 264 -8.14 -12.59 10.69
CA ARG A 264 -7.67 -11.40 11.42
C ARG A 264 -6.14 -11.38 11.53
N THR A 265 -5.55 -12.57 11.66
CA THR A 265 -4.10 -12.71 11.79
C THR A 265 -3.61 -13.78 10.80
N VAL A 266 -2.63 -13.40 10.01
CA VAL A 266 -2.03 -14.23 8.97
C VAL A 266 -0.53 -14.29 9.19
N THR A 267 0.01 -15.48 9.45
CA THR A 267 1.46 -15.70 9.38
C THR A 267 1.81 -16.34 8.05
N VAL A 268 2.77 -15.75 7.34
CA VAL A 268 3.29 -16.27 6.07
C VAL A 268 4.76 -16.64 6.28
N ALA A 269 5.11 -17.89 6.00
CA ALA A 269 6.48 -18.37 6.06
C ALA A 269 6.87 -19.08 4.76
N ALA A 270 8.02 -18.71 4.21
CA ALA A 270 8.68 -19.38 3.07
C ALA A 270 10.14 -18.97 3.04
N ALA A 271 11.01 -19.82 2.48
CA ALA A 271 12.44 -19.55 2.44
C ALA A 271 12.81 -18.48 1.39
N GLY A 272 13.60 -17.48 1.81
CA GLY A 272 14.29 -16.55 0.93
C GLY A 272 13.39 -15.61 0.11
N ILE A 273 12.22 -15.25 0.62
CA ILE A 273 11.31 -14.30 -0.02
C ILE A 273 11.28 -13.00 0.79
N THR A 274 11.59 -11.90 0.12
CA THR A 274 11.33 -10.54 0.62
C THR A 274 9.95 -10.13 0.15
N THR A 275 9.12 -9.63 1.07
CA THR A 275 7.77 -9.16 0.76
C THR A 275 7.78 -7.75 0.19
N TYR A 276 6.72 -7.42 -0.52
CA TYR A 276 6.42 -6.06 -0.98
C TYR A 276 5.05 -5.65 -0.45
N ALA A 277 4.96 -4.54 0.23
CA ALA A 277 3.73 -3.99 0.79
C ALA A 277 3.46 -2.61 0.17
N ASP A 278 2.27 -2.39 -0.38
CA ASP A 278 1.89 -1.19 -1.14
C ASP A 278 2.88 -0.86 -2.28
N GLY A 279 3.53 -1.89 -2.86
CA GLY A 279 4.56 -1.73 -3.88
C GLY A 279 5.97 -1.41 -3.33
N GLU A 280 6.12 -1.18 -2.03
CA GLU A 280 7.39 -0.88 -1.38
C GLU A 280 8.05 -2.17 -0.83
N ARG A 281 9.38 -2.25 -0.96
CA ARG A 281 10.16 -3.37 -0.39
C ARG A 281 10.01 -3.38 1.12
N SER A 282 9.67 -4.53 1.68
CA SER A 282 9.36 -4.66 3.09
C SER A 282 10.15 -5.80 3.77
N LEU A 283 9.56 -6.50 4.72
CA LEU A 283 10.24 -7.50 5.55
C LEU A 283 10.43 -8.82 4.79
N THR A 284 11.44 -9.57 5.19
CA THR A 284 11.65 -10.93 4.67
C THR A 284 10.82 -11.92 5.48
N LEU A 285 10.25 -12.93 4.82
CA LEU A 285 9.53 -14.02 5.48
C LEU A 285 10.41 -14.78 6.47
N PRO A 286 9.89 -15.26 7.62
CA PRO A 286 8.48 -15.22 7.98
C PRO A 286 8.01 -13.88 8.52
N VAL A 287 6.74 -13.53 8.27
CA VAL A 287 6.07 -12.36 8.83
C VAL A 287 4.69 -12.73 9.38
N THR A 288 4.28 -12.07 10.44
CA THR A 288 2.92 -12.12 10.96
C THR A 288 2.22 -10.80 10.67
N ILE A 289 1.03 -10.89 10.09
CA ILE A 289 0.22 -9.75 9.66
C ILE A 289 -1.08 -9.77 10.45
N THR A 290 -1.44 -8.64 11.05
CA THR A 290 -2.67 -8.51 11.83
C THR A 290 -3.50 -7.35 11.28
N ALA A 291 -4.77 -7.60 11.00
CA ALA A 291 -5.73 -6.53 10.73
C ALA A 291 -5.89 -5.69 12.00
N THR A 292 -5.73 -4.39 11.88
CA THR A 292 -5.87 -3.45 12.99
C THR A 292 -7.03 -2.52 12.68
N PRO A 293 -8.21 -2.77 13.27
CA PRO A 293 -9.40 -1.96 13.02
C PRO A 293 -9.20 -0.50 13.39
N ALA A 294 -9.75 0.39 12.57
CA ALA A 294 -9.72 1.84 12.77
C ALA A 294 -8.30 2.43 13.02
N ALA A 295 -7.26 1.77 12.48
CA ALA A 295 -5.87 2.19 12.70
C ALA A 295 -5.50 3.48 11.95
N LEU A 296 -6.34 3.97 11.05
CA LEU A 296 -6.14 5.21 10.32
C LEU A 296 -7.45 6.01 10.21
N HIS A 297 -7.37 7.32 10.40
CA HIS A 297 -8.49 8.24 10.27
C HIS A 297 -8.36 9.05 8.98
N LEU A 298 -9.13 8.74 7.95
CA LEU A 298 -9.07 9.42 6.65
C LEU A 298 -9.91 10.70 6.62
N LEU A 299 -9.34 11.78 6.11
CA LEU A 299 -10.02 13.07 5.88
C LEU A 299 -10.96 12.98 4.68
N ARG A 300 -12.17 12.44 4.96
CA ARG A 300 -13.17 12.23 3.93
C ARG A 300 -14.61 12.39 4.43
#